data_73196ff895bb91dc66c3aab6d3a80ed4
#
_entry.id   73196ff895bb91dc66c3aab6d3a80ed4
#
_cell.length_a   1.000
_cell.length_b   1.000
_cell.length_c   1.000
_cell.angle_alpha   90.00
_cell.angle_beta   90.00
_cell.angle_gamma   90.00
#
_symmetry.space_group_name_H-M   'P 1'
#
loop_
_entity.id
_entity.type
_entity.pdbx_description
1 polymer ?
#
loop_
_entity_poly.entity_id
_entity_poly.type
_entity_poly.pdbx_seq_one_letter_code
_entity_poly.pdbx_strand_id
1 'polypeptide(L)'
;MTTSLLALLLLLNASCTTEDAIETIETADLSIDINLANETDWPMADEVLQLINEHRNNLGLSGLTADHGYASAYAVDHTKYMIDLERISDDCFADRARALKNNGAISVGENVAAGFDTAQSVVNAWLNSPSHRENIEGNFTHTGFGVMQTDTGRYYFTQLFYKK
;
A
#
# COMPACT_ATOMS: atom_id res chain seq x y z
N MET A 1 -24.68 70.65 -14.74
CA MET A 1 -25.58 69.56 -14.33
C MET A 1 -24.70 68.31 -14.17
N THR A 2 -24.22 68.07 -12.96
CA THR A 2 -23.35 66.93 -12.64
C THR A 2 -24.01 66.17 -11.48
N THR A 3 -24.59 65.06 -11.76
CA THR A 3 -25.18 64.16 -10.76
C THR A 3 -24.11 63.26 -10.17
N SER A 4 -23.82 63.49 -8.88
CA SER A 4 -22.91 62.68 -8.06
C SER A 4 -23.65 61.42 -7.63
N LEU A 5 -23.09 60.23 -7.98
CA LEU A 5 -23.63 58.96 -7.57
C LEU A 5 -22.88 58.50 -6.31
N LEU A 6 -23.59 58.52 -5.18
CA LEU A 6 -23.08 58.08 -3.87
C LEU A 6 -23.16 56.55 -3.77
N ALA A 7 -22.02 55.89 -3.82
CA ALA A 7 -21.95 54.44 -3.62
C ALA A 7 -22.00 54.13 -2.13
N LEU A 8 -23.10 53.45 -1.71
CA LEU A 8 -23.27 52.93 -0.33
C LEU A 8 -22.55 51.61 -0.19
N LEU A 9 -21.45 51.59 0.56
CA LEU A 9 -20.67 50.39 0.90
C LEU A 9 -21.36 49.67 2.08
N LEU A 10 -22.05 48.57 1.79
CA LEU A 10 -22.62 47.67 2.77
C LEU A 10 -21.50 46.73 3.31
N LEU A 11 -21.04 47.01 4.52
CA LEU A 11 -20.21 46.11 5.28
C LEU A 11 -21.06 44.91 5.76
N LEU A 12 -20.94 43.76 5.11
CA LEU A 12 -21.45 42.49 5.62
C LEU A 12 -20.49 41.99 6.68
N ASN A 13 -20.91 42.10 7.95
CA ASN A 13 -20.27 41.41 9.07
C ASN A 13 -20.60 39.92 8.92
N ALA A 14 -19.63 39.13 8.43
CA ALA A 14 -19.68 37.69 8.52
C ALA A 14 -19.43 37.32 9.99
N SER A 15 -20.49 37.05 10.74
CA SER A 15 -20.41 36.40 12.05
C SER A 15 -19.96 34.96 11.83
N CYS A 16 -18.72 34.64 12.25
CA CYS A 16 -18.28 33.25 12.38
C CYS A 16 -19.05 32.64 13.54
N THR A 17 -20.15 31.96 13.25
CA THR A 17 -20.69 30.98 14.17
C THR A 17 -19.83 29.74 14.06
N THR A 18 -19.13 29.39 15.15
CA THR A 18 -18.54 28.08 15.35
C THR A 18 -19.68 27.09 15.55
N GLU A 19 -20.31 26.64 14.49
CA GLU A 19 -21.02 25.38 14.50
C GLU A 19 -19.95 24.29 14.35
N ASP A 20 -19.88 23.43 15.36
CA ASP A 20 -19.10 22.21 15.36
C ASP A 20 -19.48 21.41 14.09
N ALA A 21 -18.71 21.59 13.03
CA ALA A 21 -18.68 20.65 11.93
C ALA A 21 -18.09 19.36 12.52
N ILE A 22 -18.96 18.48 13.00
CA ILE A 22 -18.63 17.07 13.11
C ILE A 22 -18.36 16.66 11.66
N GLU A 23 -17.08 16.71 11.27
CA GLU A 23 -16.58 16.11 10.07
C GLU A 23 -16.92 14.62 10.18
N THR A 24 -18.04 14.22 9.58
CA THR A 24 -18.29 12.81 9.34
C THR A 24 -17.15 12.36 8.47
N ILE A 25 -16.11 11.75 9.11
CA ILE A 25 -15.12 10.98 8.41
C ILE A 25 -15.94 9.93 7.66
N GLU A 26 -16.22 10.19 6.37
CA GLU A 26 -16.70 9.15 5.47
C GLU A 26 -15.69 8.03 5.64
N THR A 27 -16.13 6.93 6.24
CA THR A 27 -15.34 5.71 6.28
C THR A 27 -15.17 5.32 4.82
N ALA A 28 -13.99 5.63 4.27
CA ALA A 28 -13.66 5.23 2.90
C ALA A 28 -14.07 3.76 2.76
N ASP A 29 -14.85 3.45 1.74
CA ASP A 29 -15.21 2.08 1.44
C ASP A 29 -13.89 1.33 1.13
N LEU A 30 -13.44 0.57 2.13
CA LEU A 30 -12.22 -0.24 2.04
C LEU A 30 -12.52 -1.60 1.41
N SER A 31 -13.62 -1.72 0.67
CA SER A 31 -13.90 -2.93 -0.10
C SER A 31 -12.91 -3.05 -1.27
N ILE A 32 -12.45 -4.27 -1.50
CA ILE A 32 -11.54 -4.61 -2.59
C ILE A 32 -12.12 -5.79 -3.36
N ASP A 33 -11.98 -5.79 -4.68
CA ASP A 33 -12.25 -6.99 -5.46
C ASP A 33 -11.11 -8.01 -5.23
N ILE A 34 -11.42 -9.06 -4.49
CA ILE A 34 -10.45 -10.11 -4.17
C ILE A 34 -9.91 -10.84 -5.43
N ASN A 35 -10.62 -10.76 -6.56
CA ASN A 35 -10.15 -11.35 -7.81
C ASN A 35 -8.90 -10.64 -8.37
N LEU A 36 -8.63 -9.41 -7.96
CA LEU A 36 -7.38 -8.72 -8.31
C LEU A 36 -6.14 -9.54 -7.95
N ALA A 37 -6.18 -10.33 -6.87
CA ALA A 37 -5.07 -11.21 -6.50
C ALA A 37 -4.64 -12.17 -7.62
N ASN A 38 -5.54 -12.52 -8.55
CA ASN A 38 -5.24 -13.40 -9.69
C ASN A 38 -4.35 -12.73 -10.74
N GLU A 39 -4.19 -11.41 -10.70
CA GLU A 39 -3.35 -10.65 -11.65
C GLU A 39 -1.87 -10.63 -11.23
N THR A 40 -1.54 -11.13 -10.04
CA THR A 40 -0.14 -11.28 -9.59
C THR A 40 0.59 -12.31 -10.46
N ASP A 41 1.82 -12.01 -10.86
CA ASP A 41 2.77 -13.02 -11.37
C ASP A 41 3.16 -13.97 -10.23
N TRP A 42 2.32 -14.98 -10.00
CA TRP A 42 2.51 -15.95 -8.90
C TRP A 42 3.82 -16.72 -8.99
N PRO A 43 4.28 -17.18 -10.16
CA PRO A 43 5.61 -17.78 -10.27
C PRO A 43 6.72 -16.91 -9.69
N MET A 44 6.76 -15.62 -10.01
CA MET A 44 7.74 -14.69 -9.45
C MET A 44 7.49 -14.43 -7.95
N ALA A 45 6.24 -14.26 -7.52
CA ALA A 45 5.87 -14.03 -6.12
C ALA A 45 6.23 -15.22 -5.22
N ASP A 46 6.01 -16.45 -5.68
CA ASP A 46 6.34 -17.67 -4.95
C ASP A 46 7.86 -17.83 -4.80
N GLU A 47 8.65 -17.49 -5.83
CA GLU A 47 10.11 -17.50 -5.74
C GLU A 47 10.61 -16.45 -4.73
N VAL A 48 10.02 -15.23 -4.72
CA VAL A 48 10.31 -14.19 -3.72
C VAL A 48 9.99 -14.72 -2.30
N LEU A 49 8.81 -15.33 -2.11
CA LEU A 49 8.42 -15.88 -0.81
C LEU A 49 9.35 -17.00 -0.36
N GLN A 50 9.76 -17.90 -1.25
CA GLN A 50 10.70 -18.96 -0.94
C GLN A 50 12.02 -18.38 -0.41
N LEU A 51 12.63 -17.43 -1.11
CA LEU A 51 13.89 -16.80 -0.72
C LEU A 51 13.76 -16.06 0.62
N ILE A 52 12.66 -15.35 0.85
CA ILE A 52 12.37 -14.69 2.13
C ILE A 52 12.24 -15.73 3.25
N ASN A 53 11.53 -16.82 3.02
CA ASN A 53 11.35 -17.87 4.02
C ASN A 53 12.64 -18.63 4.31
N GLU A 54 13.50 -18.82 3.33
CA GLU A 54 14.87 -19.36 3.55
C GLU A 54 15.68 -18.43 4.45
N HIS A 55 15.67 -17.11 4.18
CA HIS A 55 16.33 -16.12 5.03
C HIS A 55 15.78 -16.15 6.46
N ARG A 56 14.44 -16.11 6.63
CA ARG A 56 13.78 -16.16 7.93
C ARG A 56 14.14 -17.44 8.71
N ASN A 57 14.10 -18.58 8.06
CA ASN A 57 14.45 -19.87 8.67
C ASN A 57 15.90 -19.91 9.14
N ASN A 58 16.85 -19.32 8.38
CA ASN A 58 18.25 -19.23 8.76
C ASN A 58 18.45 -18.36 10.02
N LEU A 59 17.52 -17.46 10.33
CA LEU A 59 17.50 -16.66 11.56
C LEU A 59 16.68 -17.30 12.69
N GLY A 60 16.10 -18.49 12.48
CA GLY A 60 15.23 -19.15 13.45
C GLY A 60 13.82 -18.55 13.53
N LEU A 61 13.43 -17.75 12.55
CA LEU A 61 12.08 -17.17 12.45
C LEU A 61 11.16 -18.13 11.69
N SER A 62 9.87 -18.15 12.06
CA SER A 62 8.85 -18.91 11.31
C SER A 62 8.67 -18.35 9.90
N GLY A 63 8.47 -19.22 8.92
CA GLY A 63 8.14 -18.82 7.56
C GLY A 63 6.79 -18.09 7.50
N LEU A 64 6.62 -17.27 6.46
CA LEU A 64 5.38 -16.59 6.13
C LEU A 64 4.51 -17.48 5.26
N THR A 65 3.19 -17.39 5.43
CA THR A 65 2.19 -18.04 4.58
C THR A 65 1.65 -17.03 3.56
N ALA A 66 1.58 -17.42 2.29
CA ALA A 66 0.97 -16.57 1.26
C ALA A 66 -0.54 -16.40 1.48
N ASP A 67 -1.03 -15.17 1.33
CA ASP A 67 -2.45 -14.85 1.21
C ASP A 67 -2.78 -14.61 -0.26
N HIS A 68 -3.32 -15.61 -0.93
CA HIS A 68 -3.71 -15.55 -2.34
C HIS A 68 -5.03 -14.78 -2.60
N GLY A 69 -5.57 -14.12 -1.59
CA GLY A 69 -6.84 -13.40 -1.66
C GLY A 69 -6.71 -11.96 -1.20
N TYR A 70 -7.16 -11.70 0.01
CA TYR A 70 -7.42 -10.35 0.50
C TYR A 70 -6.18 -9.45 0.52
N ALA A 71 -5.09 -9.88 1.14
CA ALA A 71 -3.87 -9.07 1.19
C ALA A 71 -3.22 -8.91 -0.20
N SER A 72 -3.25 -9.95 -1.04
CA SER A 72 -2.72 -9.85 -2.39
C SER A 72 -3.56 -8.95 -3.30
N ALA A 73 -4.88 -8.90 -3.12
CA ALA A 73 -5.73 -7.97 -3.87
C ALA A 73 -5.33 -6.51 -3.60
N TYR A 74 -5.11 -6.12 -2.34
CA TYR A 74 -4.61 -4.80 -2.00
C TYR A 74 -3.18 -4.54 -2.52
N ALA A 75 -2.33 -5.56 -2.50
CA ALA A 75 -0.98 -5.45 -3.04
C ALA A 75 -1.00 -5.24 -4.56
N VAL A 76 -1.87 -5.94 -5.30
CA VAL A 76 -2.06 -5.76 -6.74
C VAL A 76 -2.60 -4.36 -7.06
N ASP A 77 -3.64 -3.91 -6.33
CA ASP A 77 -4.20 -2.57 -6.52
C ASP A 77 -3.12 -1.49 -6.37
N HIS A 78 -2.28 -1.60 -5.34
CA HIS A 78 -1.16 -0.68 -5.14
C HIS A 78 -0.08 -0.82 -6.21
N THR A 79 0.19 -2.03 -6.69
CA THR A 79 1.16 -2.25 -7.77
C THR A 79 0.68 -1.60 -9.08
N LYS A 80 -0.61 -1.69 -9.41
CA LYS A 80 -1.22 -0.96 -10.54
C LYS A 80 -1.04 0.55 -10.37
N TYR A 81 -1.33 1.08 -9.19
CA TYR A 81 -1.13 2.49 -8.87
C TYR A 81 0.32 2.94 -9.12
N MET A 82 1.32 2.16 -8.69
CA MET A 82 2.72 2.47 -8.93
C MET A 82 3.11 2.39 -10.42
N ILE A 83 2.52 1.47 -11.17
CA ILE A 83 2.70 1.35 -12.61
C ILE A 83 2.16 2.60 -13.32
N ASP A 84 0.96 3.04 -12.97
CA ASP A 84 0.33 4.25 -13.53
C ASP A 84 1.13 5.52 -13.21
N LEU A 85 1.78 5.57 -12.05
CA LEU A 85 2.68 6.65 -11.66
C LEU A 85 4.08 6.54 -12.28
N GLU A 86 4.43 5.43 -12.89
CA GLU A 86 5.77 5.10 -13.40
C GLU A 86 6.89 5.20 -12.33
N ARG A 87 6.54 5.09 -11.03
CA ARG A 87 7.47 5.16 -9.90
C ARG A 87 7.00 4.32 -8.72
N ILE A 88 7.92 3.97 -7.82
CA ILE A 88 7.58 3.40 -6.50
C ILE A 88 6.94 4.47 -5.61
N SER A 89 6.04 4.05 -4.72
CA SER A 89 5.32 4.92 -3.79
C SER A 89 4.83 4.14 -2.58
N ASP A 90 4.83 4.78 -1.42
CA ASP A 90 4.19 4.29 -0.18
C ASP A 90 2.82 4.95 0.04
N ASP A 91 2.28 5.65 -0.96
CA ASP A 91 1.02 6.37 -0.86
C ASP A 91 -0.12 5.42 -0.42
N CYS A 92 -1.00 5.91 0.43
CA CYS A 92 -2.16 5.18 0.98
C CYS A 92 -1.81 3.87 1.74
N PHE A 93 -0.57 3.67 2.21
CA PHE A 93 -0.22 2.50 3.04
C PHE A 93 -1.11 2.41 4.30
N ALA A 94 -1.42 3.55 4.93
CA ALA A 94 -2.28 3.58 6.11
C ALA A 94 -3.69 3.00 5.83
N ASP A 95 -4.23 3.18 4.63
CA ASP A 95 -5.54 2.65 4.23
C ASP A 95 -5.47 1.15 4.00
N ARG A 96 -4.44 0.66 3.31
CA ARG A 96 -4.19 -0.78 3.14
C ARG A 96 -3.98 -1.47 4.49
N ALA A 97 -3.19 -0.87 5.38
CA ALA A 97 -2.98 -1.38 6.73
C ALA A 97 -4.28 -1.41 7.54
N ARG A 98 -5.11 -0.38 7.44
CA ARG A 98 -6.42 -0.32 8.10
C ARG A 98 -7.36 -1.41 7.58
N ALA A 99 -7.39 -1.63 6.27
CA ALA A 99 -8.20 -2.68 5.65
C ALA A 99 -7.80 -4.07 6.17
N LEU A 100 -6.49 -4.39 6.21
CA LEU A 100 -6.01 -5.65 6.76
C LEU A 100 -6.33 -5.79 8.26
N LYS A 101 -6.21 -4.70 9.05
CA LYS A 101 -6.58 -4.71 10.47
C LYS A 101 -8.07 -4.93 10.67
N ASN A 102 -8.93 -4.33 9.86
CA ASN A 102 -10.37 -4.56 9.88
C ASN A 102 -10.71 -6.03 9.55
N ASN A 103 -9.84 -6.71 8.81
CA ASN A 103 -9.94 -8.15 8.50
C ASN A 103 -9.13 -9.05 9.46
N GLY A 104 -8.79 -8.54 10.64
CA GLY A 104 -8.21 -9.31 11.75
C GLY A 104 -6.69 -9.29 11.84
N ALA A 105 -5.98 -8.47 11.07
CA ALA A 105 -4.54 -8.32 11.24
C ALA A 105 -4.21 -7.52 12.51
N ILE A 106 -3.24 -8.00 13.28
CA ILE A 106 -2.72 -7.33 14.50
C ILE A 106 -1.71 -6.25 14.12
N SER A 107 -0.83 -6.56 13.19
CA SER A 107 0.21 -5.67 12.67
C SER A 107 0.35 -5.83 11.17
N VAL A 108 0.79 -4.78 10.48
CA VAL A 108 0.96 -4.74 9.02
C VAL A 108 2.26 -4.02 8.70
N GLY A 109 2.99 -4.51 7.68
CA GLY A 109 4.15 -3.88 7.07
C GLY A 109 4.06 -3.96 5.54
N GLU A 110 4.85 -3.17 4.85
CA GLU A 110 4.88 -3.14 3.38
C GLU A 110 6.30 -2.99 2.87
N ASN A 111 6.64 -3.72 1.82
CA ASN A 111 7.82 -3.50 1.00
C ASN A 111 7.38 -3.26 -0.44
N VAL A 112 7.93 -2.24 -1.07
CA VAL A 112 7.72 -1.95 -2.50
C VAL A 112 9.05 -1.94 -3.24
N ALA A 113 9.01 -2.27 -4.54
CA ALA A 113 10.17 -2.20 -5.41
C ALA A 113 9.76 -2.08 -6.88
N ALA A 114 10.68 -1.64 -7.74
CA ALA A 114 10.51 -1.70 -9.18
C ALA A 114 11.85 -1.86 -9.90
N GLY A 115 11.82 -2.47 -11.10
CA GLY A 115 12.99 -2.57 -11.99
C GLY A 115 13.96 -3.68 -11.62
N PHE A 116 13.51 -4.72 -10.95
CA PHE A 116 14.24 -5.95 -10.69
C PHE A 116 13.68 -7.08 -11.54
N ASP A 117 14.52 -7.80 -12.24
CA ASP A 117 14.10 -8.81 -13.23
C ASP A 117 14.01 -10.23 -12.63
N THR A 118 14.45 -10.42 -11.38
CA THR A 118 14.45 -11.73 -10.70
C THR A 118 14.08 -11.59 -9.24
N ALA A 119 13.49 -12.63 -8.67
CA ALA A 119 13.19 -12.74 -7.25
C ALA A 119 14.44 -12.53 -6.39
N GLN A 120 15.56 -13.14 -6.76
CA GLN A 120 16.82 -13.00 -6.04
C GLN A 120 17.28 -11.54 -5.99
N SER A 121 17.15 -10.78 -7.08
CA SER A 121 17.61 -9.39 -7.12
C SER A 121 16.76 -8.47 -6.25
N VAL A 122 15.43 -8.61 -6.25
CA VAL A 122 14.55 -7.80 -5.41
C VAL A 122 14.69 -8.16 -3.93
N VAL A 123 14.78 -9.45 -3.59
CA VAL A 123 14.99 -9.88 -2.20
C VAL A 123 16.33 -9.39 -1.67
N ASN A 124 17.40 -9.48 -2.46
CA ASN A 124 18.72 -8.93 -2.08
C ASN A 124 18.65 -7.40 -1.85
N ALA A 125 17.94 -6.67 -2.70
CA ALA A 125 17.77 -5.23 -2.53
C ALA A 125 17.01 -4.90 -1.22
N TRP A 126 15.92 -5.62 -0.93
CA TRP A 126 15.18 -5.45 0.31
C TRP A 126 16.02 -5.81 1.55
N LEU A 127 16.78 -6.90 1.52
CA LEU A 127 17.64 -7.30 2.65
C LEU A 127 18.80 -6.32 2.89
N ASN A 128 19.25 -5.59 1.87
CA ASN A 128 20.27 -4.55 2.00
C ASN A 128 19.71 -3.19 2.46
N SER A 129 18.40 -3.02 2.48
CA SER A 129 17.71 -1.82 3.00
C SER A 129 17.23 -2.08 4.43
N PRO A 130 17.67 -1.30 5.44
CA PRO A 130 17.32 -1.55 6.83
C PRO A 130 15.81 -1.62 7.08
N SER A 131 15.02 -0.70 6.51
CA SER A 131 13.56 -0.65 6.68
C SER A 131 12.85 -1.84 6.04
N HIS A 132 13.24 -2.22 4.82
CA HIS A 132 12.66 -3.37 4.14
C HIS A 132 13.02 -4.69 4.83
N ARG A 133 14.27 -4.80 5.30
CA ARG A 133 14.73 -5.97 6.06
C ARG A 133 14.00 -6.11 7.38
N GLU A 134 13.71 -5.00 8.07
CA GLU A 134 12.91 -5.01 9.31
C GLU A 134 11.52 -5.63 9.07
N ASN A 135 10.89 -5.37 7.92
CA ASN A 135 9.65 -6.03 7.54
C ASN A 135 9.86 -7.54 7.28
N ILE A 136 10.89 -7.91 6.50
CA ILE A 136 11.19 -9.32 6.22
C ILE A 136 11.46 -10.12 7.49
N GLU A 137 12.16 -9.55 8.46
CA GLU A 137 12.54 -10.19 9.74
C GLU A 137 11.50 -9.97 10.84
N GLY A 138 10.44 -9.20 10.56
CA GLY A 138 9.41 -8.84 11.51
C GLY A 138 8.57 -10.00 12.01
N ASN A 139 7.83 -9.76 13.12
CA ASN A 139 6.93 -10.75 13.73
C ASN A 139 5.62 -10.84 12.95
N PHE A 140 5.70 -11.25 11.70
CA PHE A 140 4.56 -11.50 10.83
C PHE A 140 4.35 -12.99 10.60
N THR A 141 3.13 -13.37 10.21
CA THR A 141 2.73 -14.76 9.94
C THR A 141 2.29 -14.97 8.50
N HIS A 142 1.83 -13.94 7.84
CA HIS A 142 1.28 -13.98 6.49
C HIS A 142 1.81 -12.86 5.63
N THR A 143 1.71 -13.05 4.31
CA THR A 143 2.09 -12.06 3.32
C THR A 143 1.19 -12.13 2.08
N GLY A 144 0.86 -10.97 1.50
CA GLY A 144 0.21 -10.84 0.21
C GLY A 144 1.14 -10.20 -0.81
N PHE A 145 0.97 -10.53 -2.08
CA PHE A 145 1.81 -10.05 -3.18
C PHE A 145 1.01 -9.39 -4.29
N GLY A 146 1.52 -8.25 -4.77
CA GLY A 146 1.24 -7.68 -6.07
C GLY A 146 2.54 -7.63 -6.87
N VAL A 147 2.72 -8.53 -7.80
CA VAL A 147 3.87 -8.59 -8.70
C VAL A 147 3.37 -8.50 -10.12
N MET A 148 3.77 -7.46 -10.83
CA MET A 148 3.27 -7.20 -12.17
C MET A 148 4.38 -6.66 -13.05
N GLN A 149 4.31 -6.99 -14.33
CA GLN A 149 5.21 -6.50 -15.35
C GLN A 149 4.48 -5.55 -16.30
N THR A 150 5.10 -4.41 -16.61
CA THR A 150 4.58 -3.48 -17.62
C THR A 150 4.77 -4.05 -19.03
N ASP A 151 4.12 -3.46 -20.04
CA ASP A 151 4.31 -3.80 -21.45
C ASP A 151 5.77 -3.63 -21.91
N THR A 152 6.55 -2.80 -21.21
CA THR A 152 7.99 -2.61 -21.49
C THR A 152 8.88 -3.63 -20.80
N GLY A 153 8.31 -4.58 -20.07
CA GLY A 153 9.02 -5.61 -19.34
C GLY A 153 9.52 -5.22 -17.96
N ARG A 154 9.20 -4.02 -17.45
CA ARG A 154 9.62 -3.57 -16.11
C ARG A 154 8.71 -4.14 -15.05
N TYR A 155 9.26 -4.86 -14.08
CA TYR A 155 8.52 -5.34 -12.91
C TYR A 155 8.32 -4.26 -11.85
N TYR A 156 7.15 -4.33 -11.20
CA TYR A 156 6.79 -3.64 -9.97
C TYR A 156 6.34 -4.67 -8.93
N PHE A 157 6.69 -4.40 -7.68
CA PHE A 157 6.45 -5.32 -6.56
C PHE A 157 5.82 -4.56 -5.39
N THR A 158 4.75 -5.11 -4.84
CA THR A 158 4.22 -4.77 -3.52
C THR A 158 4.13 -6.06 -2.71
N GLN A 159 4.73 -6.07 -1.53
CA GLN A 159 4.59 -7.15 -0.56
C GLN A 159 4.00 -6.59 0.73
N LEU A 160 2.80 -7.05 1.09
CA LEU A 160 2.15 -6.74 2.35
C LEU A 160 2.41 -7.86 3.35
N PHE A 161 2.97 -7.51 4.51
CA PHE A 161 3.18 -8.41 5.63
C PHE A 161 2.10 -8.18 6.67
N TYR A 162 1.60 -9.24 7.30
CA TYR A 162 0.71 -9.07 8.43
C TYR A 162 0.78 -10.22 9.43
N LYS A 163 0.39 -9.94 10.67
CA LYS A 163 0.25 -10.92 11.73
C LYS A 163 -1.24 -11.17 11.98
N LYS A 164 -1.64 -12.42 11.96
CA LYS A 164 -2.92 -12.90 12.54
C LYS A 164 -2.72 -13.40 13.94
#